data_ebb797d45cc6a8fbb04df0d5015a976d
#
_entry.id   ebb797d45cc6a8fbb04df0d5015a976d
#
_cell.length_a   1.000
_cell.length_b   1.000
_cell.length_c   1.000
_cell.angle_alpha   90.00
_cell.angle_beta   90.00
_cell.angle_gamma   90.00
#
_symmetry.space_group_name_H-M   'P 1'
#
loop_
_entity.id
_entity.type
_entity.pdbx_description
1 polymer ?
#
loop_
_entity_poly.entity_id
_entity_poly.type
_entity_poly.pdbx_seq_one_letter_code
_entity_poly.pdbx_strand_id
1 'polypeptide(L)'
;MRIQKAAIIGGGVIGGGWAARFLLNGWDVDIFDPDPEAGRKIDDVLANARRALPGLYNRALPNEGRLRFATSMEEAVKNALWIQESVPERLDVKHGVLEILSAEKANNAILASSTSGYKPSQLNEKGASCIVAHPFNPVYLLPLIELVGDPQICADAADILHEIGMYPLRVRKEIDAHIADRFLEAVWREALWLVKDGVATTEEIDEAIRLGFGLRWA
;
A
#
# COMPACT_ATOMS: atom_id res chain seq x y z
N MET A 1 2.73 -19.12 19.35
CA MET A 1 2.38 -17.78 18.81
C MET A 1 1.26 -17.98 17.81
N ARG A 2 0.21 -17.18 17.85
CA ARG A 2 -0.86 -17.25 16.85
C ARG A 2 -0.30 -16.65 15.56
N ILE A 3 -0.34 -17.38 14.45
CA ILE A 3 0.12 -16.88 13.15
C ILE A 3 -0.82 -15.75 12.73
N GLN A 4 -0.26 -14.57 12.47
CA GLN A 4 -1.01 -13.42 11.98
C GLN A 4 -1.23 -13.58 10.48
N LYS A 5 -2.39 -13.14 9.98
CA LYS A 5 -2.75 -13.27 8.58
C LYS A 5 -3.19 -11.93 7.98
N ALA A 6 -2.67 -11.63 6.79
CA ALA A 6 -3.14 -10.55 5.94
C ALA A 6 -3.87 -11.11 4.71
N ALA A 7 -4.88 -10.40 4.23
CA ALA A 7 -5.56 -10.63 2.97
C ALA A 7 -5.27 -9.48 2.01
N ILE A 8 -4.89 -9.80 0.78
CA ILE A 8 -4.62 -8.82 -0.28
C ILE A 8 -5.63 -9.03 -1.40
N ILE A 9 -6.41 -8.00 -1.68
CA ILE A 9 -7.43 -8.01 -2.74
C ILE A 9 -6.94 -7.15 -3.89
N GLY A 10 -6.54 -7.81 -4.97
CA GLY A 10 -5.80 -7.23 -6.10
C GLY A 10 -4.31 -7.58 -6.03
N GLY A 11 -3.86 -8.46 -6.93
CA GLY A 11 -2.49 -9.00 -7.02
C GLY A 11 -1.60 -8.24 -8.00
N GLY A 12 -1.89 -6.97 -8.27
CA GLY A 12 -1.03 -6.11 -9.08
C GLY A 12 0.27 -5.72 -8.37
N VAL A 13 1.00 -4.74 -8.94
CA VAL A 13 2.30 -4.27 -8.40
C VAL A 13 2.17 -3.80 -6.94
N ILE A 14 1.13 -3.06 -6.61
CA ILE A 14 0.90 -2.53 -5.25
C ILE A 14 0.53 -3.68 -4.30
N GLY A 15 -0.46 -4.49 -4.67
CA GLY A 15 -0.87 -5.63 -3.84
C GLY A 15 0.26 -6.66 -3.65
N GLY A 16 1.04 -6.91 -4.69
CA GLY A 16 2.24 -7.76 -4.59
C GLY A 16 3.29 -7.18 -3.63
N GLY A 17 3.47 -5.87 -3.65
CA GLY A 17 4.37 -5.20 -2.72
C GLY A 17 3.89 -5.29 -1.26
N TRP A 18 2.59 -5.15 -1.00
CA TRP A 18 1.99 -5.41 0.31
C TRP A 18 2.16 -6.86 0.75
N ALA A 19 1.86 -7.80 -0.16
CA ALA A 19 2.06 -9.23 0.11
C ALA A 19 3.50 -9.51 0.54
N ALA A 20 4.47 -8.95 -0.16
CA ALA A 20 5.90 -9.09 0.17
C ALA A 20 6.23 -8.54 1.56
N ARG A 21 5.70 -7.36 1.93
CA ARG A 21 5.95 -6.80 3.26
C ARG A 21 5.43 -7.70 4.38
N PHE A 22 4.19 -8.15 4.28
CA PHE A 22 3.61 -9.05 5.28
C PHE A 22 4.32 -10.38 5.33
N LEU A 23 4.49 -11.02 4.17
CA LEU A 23 5.07 -12.37 4.05
C LEU A 23 6.49 -12.44 4.63
N LEU A 24 7.37 -11.52 4.22
CA LEU A 24 8.77 -11.49 4.66
C LEU A 24 8.94 -11.03 6.12
N ASN A 25 7.89 -10.48 6.74
CA ASN A 25 7.83 -10.21 8.17
C ASN A 25 7.07 -11.30 8.97
N GLY A 26 6.88 -12.47 8.38
CA GLY A 26 6.39 -13.67 9.08
C GLY A 26 4.87 -13.82 9.17
N TRP A 27 4.12 -12.97 8.47
CA TRP A 27 2.66 -13.10 8.36
C TRP A 27 2.28 -14.08 7.26
N ASP A 28 1.24 -14.89 7.48
CA ASP A 28 0.59 -15.61 6.39
C ASP A 28 -0.17 -14.61 5.51
N VAL A 29 -0.17 -14.85 4.19
CA VAL A 29 -0.82 -13.96 3.22
C VAL A 29 -1.73 -14.76 2.30
N ASP A 30 -3.01 -14.37 2.28
CA ASP A 30 -3.96 -14.83 1.27
C ASP A 30 -4.17 -13.73 0.23
N ILE A 31 -4.07 -14.08 -1.05
CA ILE A 31 -4.29 -13.14 -2.17
C ILE A 31 -5.50 -13.59 -2.96
N PHE A 32 -6.36 -12.65 -3.31
CA PHE A 32 -7.38 -12.84 -4.33
C PHE A 32 -7.18 -11.85 -5.47
N ASP A 33 -7.08 -12.37 -6.67
CA ASP A 33 -7.08 -11.58 -7.92
C ASP A 33 -7.76 -12.41 -9.01
N PRO A 34 -8.68 -11.84 -9.80
CA PRO A 34 -9.32 -12.56 -10.91
C PRO A 34 -8.40 -12.79 -12.12
N ASP A 35 -7.25 -12.12 -12.20
CA ASP A 35 -6.28 -12.29 -13.27
C ASP A 35 -5.53 -13.63 -13.12
N PRO A 36 -5.62 -14.56 -14.09
CA PRO A 36 -4.89 -15.82 -14.03
C PRO A 36 -3.36 -15.64 -13.99
N GLU A 37 -2.83 -14.51 -14.45
CA GLU A 37 -1.40 -14.18 -14.42
C GLU A 37 -0.95 -13.57 -13.09
N ALA A 38 -1.86 -13.33 -12.15
CA ALA A 38 -1.53 -12.70 -10.87
C ALA A 38 -0.42 -13.46 -10.13
N GLY A 39 -0.47 -14.80 -10.14
CA GLY A 39 0.56 -15.62 -9.50
C GLY A 39 1.96 -15.32 -10.01
N ARG A 40 2.15 -15.29 -11.33
CA ARG A 40 3.45 -14.97 -11.93
C ARG A 40 3.93 -13.55 -11.58
N LYS A 41 3.02 -12.57 -11.62
CA LYS A 41 3.35 -11.18 -11.27
C LYS A 41 3.78 -11.05 -9.81
N ILE A 42 3.10 -11.74 -8.91
CA ILE A 42 3.45 -11.79 -7.49
C ILE A 42 4.81 -12.45 -7.27
N ASP A 43 5.11 -13.55 -7.95
CA ASP A 43 6.40 -14.24 -7.85
C ASP A 43 7.56 -13.31 -8.26
N ASP A 44 7.40 -12.52 -9.31
CA ASP A 44 8.40 -11.53 -9.75
C ASP A 44 8.63 -10.45 -8.66
N VAL A 45 7.57 -9.94 -8.06
CA VAL A 45 7.65 -8.96 -6.96
C VAL A 45 8.33 -9.58 -5.74
N LEU A 46 7.95 -10.79 -5.34
CA LEU A 46 8.54 -11.50 -4.20
C LEU A 46 10.02 -11.82 -4.41
N ALA A 47 10.43 -12.22 -5.62
CA ALA A 47 11.83 -12.45 -5.95
C ALA A 47 12.67 -11.18 -5.73
N ASN A 48 12.17 -10.03 -6.16
CA ASN A 48 12.82 -8.74 -5.95
C ASN A 48 12.85 -8.35 -4.47
N ALA A 49 11.73 -8.53 -3.76
CA ALA A 49 11.62 -8.20 -2.36
C ALA A 49 12.54 -9.05 -1.48
N ARG A 50 12.61 -10.37 -1.71
CA ARG A 50 13.52 -11.28 -0.99
C ARG A 50 14.98 -10.90 -1.14
N ARG A 51 15.36 -10.33 -2.29
CA ARG A 51 16.71 -9.85 -2.54
C ARG A 51 16.99 -8.51 -1.86
N ALA A 52 16.03 -7.60 -1.84
CA ALA A 52 16.24 -6.20 -1.45
C ALA A 52 15.89 -5.93 0.02
N LEU A 53 14.76 -6.47 0.52
CA LEU A 53 14.23 -6.13 1.83
C LEU A 53 15.18 -6.44 3.00
N PRO A 54 15.91 -7.57 3.03
CA PRO A 54 16.85 -7.84 4.13
C PRO A 54 17.91 -6.76 4.32
N GLY A 55 18.34 -6.10 3.25
CA GLY A 55 19.32 -5.02 3.29
C GLY A 55 18.82 -3.72 3.91
N LEU A 56 17.51 -3.57 4.13
CA LEU A 56 16.90 -2.39 4.74
C LEU A 56 16.77 -2.50 6.27
N TYR A 57 17.06 -3.67 6.84
CA TYR A 57 16.90 -3.92 8.26
C TYR A 57 18.24 -4.12 8.95
N ASN A 58 18.36 -3.58 10.17
CA ASN A 58 19.49 -3.82 11.06
C ASN A 58 19.39 -5.14 11.85
N ARG A 59 18.39 -5.95 11.55
CA ARG A 59 18.12 -7.26 12.18
C ARG A 59 17.73 -8.28 11.11
N ALA A 60 17.94 -9.55 11.43
CA ALA A 60 17.45 -10.64 10.59
C ALA A 60 15.90 -10.59 10.51
N LEU A 61 15.35 -10.81 9.33
CA LEU A 61 13.93 -11.01 9.16
C LEU A 61 13.50 -12.34 9.81
N PRO A 62 12.25 -12.47 10.27
CA PRO A 62 11.71 -13.74 10.75
C PRO A 62 11.61 -14.75 9.60
N ASN A 63 11.24 -15.99 9.93
CA ASN A 63 10.87 -16.95 8.91
C ASN A 63 9.69 -16.40 8.09
N GLU A 64 9.78 -16.58 6.77
CA GLU A 64 8.74 -16.16 5.83
C GLU A 64 7.43 -16.89 6.15
N GLY A 65 6.31 -16.16 6.10
CA GLY A 65 4.97 -16.71 6.24
C GLY A 65 4.56 -17.55 5.02
N ARG A 66 3.34 -18.06 5.03
CA ARG A 66 2.80 -18.86 3.91
C ARG A 66 1.99 -17.98 2.97
N LEU A 67 2.26 -18.10 1.67
CA LEU A 67 1.47 -17.48 0.61
C LEU A 67 0.42 -18.46 0.10
N ARG A 68 -0.81 -17.98 -0.07
CA ARG A 68 -1.90 -18.72 -0.69
C ARG A 68 -2.69 -17.84 -1.64
N PHE A 69 -3.08 -18.36 -2.78
CA PHE A 69 -4.08 -17.74 -3.65
C PHE A 69 -5.45 -18.30 -3.30
N ALA A 70 -6.33 -17.41 -2.88
CA ALA A 70 -7.72 -17.74 -2.53
C ALA A 70 -8.59 -17.79 -3.80
N THR A 71 -9.64 -18.62 -3.76
CA THR A 71 -10.58 -18.77 -4.88
C THR A 71 -11.65 -17.70 -4.91
N SER A 72 -11.84 -16.98 -3.80
CA SER A 72 -12.77 -15.84 -3.69
C SER A 72 -12.28 -14.81 -2.67
N MET A 73 -12.90 -13.61 -2.69
CA MET A 73 -12.61 -12.55 -1.70
C MET A 73 -13.00 -12.99 -0.28
N GLU A 74 -14.15 -13.64 -0.14
CA GLU A 74 -14.66 -14.15 1.14
C GLU A 74 -13.68 -15.15 1.75
N GLU A 75 -13.12 -16.05 0.93
CA GLU A 75 -12.11 -16.99 1.39
C GLU A 75 -10.83 -16.28 1.83
N ALA A 76 -10.36 -15.29 1.06
CA ALA A 76 -9.14 -14.56 1.37
C ALA A 76 -9.22 -13.85 2.73
N VAL A 77 -10.33 -13.16 3.01
CA VAL A 77 -10.46 -12.34 4.22
C VAL A 77 -10.78 -13.13 5.48
N LYS A 78 -11.14 -14.39 5.35
CA LYS A 78 -11.47 -15.24 6.49
C LYS A 78 -10.30 -15.34 7.47
N ASN A 79 -10.52 -14.90 8.71
CA ASN A 79 -9.52 -14.83 9.79
C ASN A 79 -8.32 -13.89 9.51
N ALA A 80 -8.40 -13.00 8.53
CA ALA A 80 -7.40 -11.97 8.36
C ALA A 80 -7.52 -10.91 9.45
N LEU A 81 -6.38 -10.40 9.94
CA LEU A 81 -6.30 -9.24 10.82
C LEU A 81 -6.13 -7.94 10.04
N TRP A 82 -5.51 -8.03 8.87
CA TRP A 82 -5.33 -6.94 7.93
C TRP A 82 -5.90 -7.31 6.57
N ILE A 83 -6.68 -6.44 5.97
CA ILE A 83 -7.26 -6.59 4.64
C ILE A 83 -6.86 -5.37 3.84
N GLN A 84 -6.06 -5.59 2.78
CA GLN A 84 -5.61 -4.53 1.89
C GLN A 84 -6.34 -4.62 0.55
N GLU A 85 -7.16 -3.62 0.24
CA GLU A 85 -7.76 -3.43 -1.06
C GLU A 85 -6.75 -2.72 -1.99
N SER A 86 -6.44 -3.32 -3.12
CA SER A 86 -5.51 -2.82 -4.14
C SER A 86 -6.07 -3.05 -5.56
N VAL A 87 -7.39 -3.00 -5.71
CA VAL A 87 -8.07 -3.12 -7.01
C VAL A 87 -7.92 -1.82 -7.83
N PRO A 88 -8.25 -1.83 -9.14
CA PRO A 88 -8.11 -0.65 -9.99
C PRO A 88 -8.75 0.62 -9.39
N GLU A 89 -8.16 1.78 -9.70
CA GLU A 89 -8.54 3.09 -9.16
C GLU A 89 -9.84 3.60 -9.79
N ARG A 90 -10.92 2.88 -9.51
CA ARG A 90 -12.29 3.16 -9.94
C ARG A 90 -13.23 3.03 -8.76
N LEU A 91 -13.93 4.11 -8.41
CA LEU A 91 -14.75 4.18 -7.20
C LEU A 91 -15.90 3.16 -7.21
N ASP A 92 -16.52 2.93 -8.37
CA ASP A 92 -17.59 1.93 -8.56
C ASP A 92 -17.09 0.51 -8.26
N VAL A 93 -15.89 0.17 -8.73
CA VAL A 93 -15.25 -1.13 -8.47
C VAL A 93 -14.89 -1.25 -6.99
N LYS A 94 -14.28 -0.20 -6.41
CA LYS A 94 -13.92 -0.19 -4.99
C LYS A 94 -15.14 -0.34 -4.09
N HIS A 95 -16.25 0.35 -4.38
CA HIS A 95 -17.48 0.20 -3.61
C HIS A 95 -18.01 -1.23 -3.62
N GLY A 96 -18.05 -1.88 -4.79
CA GLY A 96 -18.50 -3.29 -4.88
C GLY A 96 -17.61 -4.24 -4.08
N VAL A 97 -16.28 -4.04 -4.14
CA VAL A 97 -15.33 -4.84 -3.38
C VAL A 97 -15.45 -4.57 -1.88
N LEU A 98 -15.47 -3.30 -1.46
CA LEU A 98 -15.56 -2.91 -0.05
C LEU A 98 -16.86 -3.39 0.61
N GLU A 99 -17.96 -3.47 -0.13
CA GLU A 99 -19.24 -4.03 0.35
C GLU A 99 -19.06 -5.51 0.74
N ILE A 100 -18.44 -6.32 -0.14
CA ILE A 100 -18.16 -7.74 0.13
C ILE A 100 -17.20 -7.88 1.32
N LEU A 101 -16.10 -7.14 1.30
CA LEU A 101 -15.08 -7.22 2.35
C LEU A 101 -15.64 -6.82 3.73
N SER A 102 -16.49 -5.80 3.77
CA SER A 102 -17.11 -5.33 5.00
C SER A 102 -18.08 -6.36 5.61
N ALA A 103 -18.79 -7.10 4.75
CA ALA A 103 -19.72 -8.14 5.18
C ALA A 103 -18.99 -9.39 5.74
N GLU A 104 -17.83 -9.73 5.15
CA GLU A 104 -17.15 -11.00 5.40
C GLU A 104 -15.98 -10.91 6.37
N LYS A 105 -15.44 -9.70 6.61
CA LYS A 105 -14.32 -9.52 7.52
C LYS A 105 -14.68 -9.81 8.99
N ALA A 106 -13.69 -10.25 9.76
CA ALA A 106 -13.84 -10.30 11.22
C ALA A 106 -13.99 -8.88 11.80
N ASN A 107 -14.72 -8.78 12.95
CA ASN A 107 -14.97 -7.47 13.57
C ASN A 107 -13.71 -6.70 13.95
N ASN A 108 -12.64 -7.41 14.28
CA ASN A 108 -11.35 -6.83 14.66
C ASN A 108 -10.37 -6.71 13.49
N ALA A 109 -10.79 -7.04 12.27
CA ALA A 109 -9.95 -6.90 11.08
C ALA A 109 -9.92 -5.45 10.62
N ILE A 110 -8.74 -4.94 10.34
CA ILE A 110 -8.54 -3.64 9.69
C ILE A 110 -8.80 -3.80 8.19
N LEU A 111 -9.69 -2.97 7.65
CA LEU A 111 -9.94 -2.85 6.23
C LEU A 111 -9.31 -1.56 5.73
N ALA A 112 -8.36 -1.69 4.82
CA ALA A 112 -7.58 -0.58 4.28
C ALA A 112 -7.56 -0.59 2.75
N SER A 113 -7.55 0.58 2.13
CA SER A 113 -7.41 0.77 0.68
C SER A 113 -6.06 1.39 0.34
N SER A 114 -5.47 0.94 -0.76
CA SER A 114 -4.23 1.51 -1.34
C SER A 114 -4.48 2.72 -2.24
N THR A 115 -5.69 3.26 -2.26
CA THR A 115 -6.02 4.38 -3.14
C THR A 115 -5.09 5.57 -2.92
N SER A 116 -4.66 6.21 -4.01
CA SER A 116 -3.91 7.46 -3.99
C SER A 116 -4.79 8.69 -4.15
N GLY A 117 -6.01 8.52 -4.68
CA GLY A 117 -6.91 9.63 -5.04
C GLY A 117 -8.14 9.76 -4.17
N TYR A 118 -8.77 8.65 -3.76
CA TYR A 118 -10.04 8.71 -3.03
C TYR A 118 -9.85 8.91 -1.53
N LYS A 119 -10.75 9.73 -0.95
CA LYS A 119 -10.83 9.94 0.50
C LYS A 119 -11.59 8.81 1.19
N PRO A 120 -11.31 8.53 2.47
CA PRO A 120 -12.12 7.60 3.27
C PRO A 120 -13.61 7.90 3.22
N SER A 121 -14.01 9.17 3.26
CA SER A 121 -15.43 9.56 3.15
C SER A 121 -16.09 9.06 1.86
N GLN A 122 -15.37 9.10 0.73
CA GLN A 122 -15.87 8.59 -0.56
C GLN A 122 -15.93 7.06 -0.58
N LEU A 123 -14.89 6.39 -0.07
CA LEU A 123 -14.86 4.92 0.01
C LEU A 123 -15.99 4.36 0.88
N ASN A 124 -16.37 5.09 1.93
CA ASN A 124 -17.33 4.67 2.95
C ASN A 124 -18.78 5.13 2.67
N GLU A 125 -19.06 5.74 1.53
CA GLU A 125 -20.42 6.21 1.16
C GLU A 125 -21.48 5.10 1.21
N LYS A 126 -21.08 3.84 1.00
CA LYS A 126 -21.97 2.67 1.10
C LYS A 126 -21.88 1.92 2.44
N GLY A 127 -21.37 2.57 3.49
CA GLY A 127 -21.37 2.03 4.84
C GLY A 127 -20.18 1.13 5.17
N ALA A 128 -19.14 1.07 4.34
CA ALA A 128 -17.90 0.44 4.69
C ALA A 128 -17.21 1.19 5.85
N SER A 129 -16.35 0.49 6.60
CA SER A 129 -15.47 1.08 7.61
C SER A 129 -14.01 0.88 7.16
N CYS A 130 -13.67 1.52 6.05
CA CYS A 130 -12.36 1.43 5.40
C CYS A 130 -11.52 2.67 5.71
N ILE A 131 -10.26 2.47 6.06
CA ILE A 131 -9.25 3.54 6.10
C ILE A 131 -8.47 3.55 4.79
N VAL A 132 -7.82 4.65 4.49
CA VAL A 132 -6.75 4.66 3.47
C VAL A 132 -5.44 4.32 4.15
N ALA A 133 -4.73 3.34 3.58
CA ALA A 133 -3.32 3.04 3.88
C ALA A 133 -2.55 3.16 2.56
N HIS A 134 -2.20 4.40 2.22
CA HIS A 134 -1.59 4.75 0.94
C HIS A 134 -0.09 4.44 0.93
N PRO A 135 0.38 3.46 0.14
CA PRO A 135 1.78 3.10 0.04
C PRO A 135 2.47 3.85 -1.08
N PHE A 136 3.81 3.80 -1.08
CA PHE A 136 4.63 4.23 -2.20
C PHE A 136 5.27 3.04 -2.90
N ASN A 137 5.28 3.05 -4.22
CA ASN A 137 5.87 1.97 -5.03
C ASN A 137 7.38 2.19 -5.22
N PRO A 138 8.22 1.17 -5.01
CA PRO A 138 7.90 -0.20 -4.59
C PRO A 138 7.59 -0.33 -3.09
N VAL A 139 6.42 -0.88 -2.75
CA VAL A 139 5.94 -0.97 -1.36
C VAL A 139 6.89 -1.74 -0.46
N TYR A 140 7.58 -2.76 -0.99
CA TYR A 140 8.57 -3.51 -0.23
C TYR A 140 9.89 -2.74 0.01
N LEU A 141 10.14 -1.62 -0.65
CA LEU A 141 11.33 -0.78 -0.43
C LEU A 141 11.01 0.48 0.38
N LEU A 142 9.95 1.19 -0.03
CA LEU A 142 9.60 2.48 0.57
C LEU A 142 8.75 2.28 1.81
N PRO A 143 9.19 2.76 2.99
CA PRO A 143 8.50 2.45 4.23
C PRO A 143 7.26 3.31 4.49
N LEU A 144 7.10 4.46 3.82
CA LEU A 144 6.03 5.40 4.10
C LEU A 144 4.66 4.83 3.76
N ILE A 145 3.75 4.88 4.73
CA ILE A 145 2.31 4.64 4.55
C ILE A 145 1.54 5.83 5.11
N GLU A 146 0.81 6.52 4.27
CA GLU A 146 -0.10 7.58 4.72
C GLU A 146 -1.42 6.95 5.20
N LEU A 147 -1.75 7.16 6.47
CA LEU A 147 -2.98 6.67 7.09
C LEU A 147 -4.01 7.79 7.19
N VAL A 148 -5.18 7.57 6.58
CA VAL A 148 -6.30 8.53 6.60
C VAL A 148 -7.58 7.79 6.96
N GLY A 149 -8.37 8.34 7.88
CA GLY A 149 -9.67 7.76 8.28
C GLY A 149 -9.92 7.85 9.77
N ASP A 150 -10.69 6.91 10.30
CA ASP A 150 -11.01 6.87 11.72
C ASP A 150 -9.74 6.85 12.58
N PRO A 151 -9.64 7.76 13.58
CA PRO A 151 -8.43 7.90 14.38
C PRO A 151 -8.02 6.65 15.16
N GLN A 152 -8.99 5.86 15.65
CA GLN A 152 -8.70 4.65 16.40
C GLN A 152 -8.25 3.53 15.47
N ILE A 153 -8.94 3.33 14.36
CA ILE A 153 -8.54 2.33 13.36
C ILE A 153 -7.14 2.66 12.81
N CYS A 154 -6.86 3.94 12.54
CA CYS A 154 -5.52 4.37 12.12
C CYS A 154 -4.44 4.15 13.19
N ALA A 155 -4.78 4.23 14.48
CA ALA A 155 -3.84 3.92 15.56
C ALA A 155 -3.52 2.42 15.59
N ASP A 156 -4.55 1.57 15.56
CA ASP A 156 -4.39 0.11 15.54
C ASP A 156 -3.64 -0.35 14.26
N ALA A 157 -3.92 0.30 13.13
CA ALA A 157 -3.20 0.08 11.87
C ALA A 157 -1.72 0.45 11.97
N ALA A 158 -1.40 1.55 12.64
CA ALA A 158 -0.02 1.99 12.80
C ALA A 158 0.81 0.96 13.59
N ASP A 159 0.25 0.34 14.62
CA ASP A 159 0.95 -0.69 15.38
C ASP A 159 1.30 -1.89 14.50
N ILE A 160 0.37 -2.39 13.69
CA ILE A 160 0.62 -3.48 12.74
C ILE A 160 1.68 -3.08 11.72
N LEU A 161 1.60 -1.87 11.16
CA LEU A 161 2.55 -1.38 10.15
C LEU A 161 3.97 -1.26 10.71
N HIS A 162 4.12 -0.82 11.96
CA HIS A 162 5.43 -0.79 12.63
C HIS A 162 6.03 -2.20 12.78
N GLU A 163 5.21 -3.21 13.09
CA GLU A 163 5.68 -4.60 13.20
C GLU A 163 6.30 -5.12 11.90
N ILE A 164 5.75 -4.72 10.75
CA ILE A 164 6.24 -5.12 9.42
C ILE A 164 7.25 -4.11 8.83
N GLY A 165 7.80 -3.22 9.67
CA GLY A 165 8.86 -2.29 9.30
C GLY A 165 8.44 -1.15 8.37
N MET A 166 7.15 -0.77 8.39
CA MET A 166 6.65 0.40 7.70
C MET A 166 6.65 1.63 8.62
N TYR A 167 6.57 2.81 8.01
CA TYR A 167 6.45 4.09 8.71
C TYR A 167 5.05 4.68 8.49
N PRO A 168 4.10 4.45 9.39
CA PRO A 168 2.75 5.01 9.28
C PRO A 168 2.75 6.50 9.60
N LEU A 169 2.36 7.32 8.64
CA LEU A 169 2.17 8.76 8.78
C LEU A 169 0.67 9.06 8.86
N ARG A 170 0.19 9.49 10.02
CA ARG A 170 -1.21 9.85 10.19
C ARG A 170 -1.51 11.21 9.57
N VAL A 171 -2.36 11.22 8.56
CA VAL A 171 -2.88 12.44 7.93
C VAL A 171 -4.05 12.95 8.78
N ARG A 172 -3.93 14.15 9.32
CA ARG A 172 -4.87 14.70 10.31
C ARG A 172 -6.24 15.07 9.74
N LYS A 173 -6.33 15.26 8.43
CA LYS A 173 -7.53 15.72 7.73
C LYS A 173 -7.56 15.14 6.33
N GLU A 174 -8.73 14.68 5.89
CA GLU A 174 -8.91 14.22 4.51
C GLU A 174 -8.63 15.36 3.52
N ILE A 175 -7.77 15.09 2.57
CA ILE A 175 -7.47 15.96 1.43
C ILE A 175 -7.30 15.12 0.17
N ASP A 176 -7.53 15.69 -1.00
CA ASP A 176 -7.26 15.01 -2.26
C ASP A 176 -5.76 14.74 -2.40
N ALA A 177 -5.39 13.55 -2.87
CA ALA A 177 -4.01 13.09 -3.10
C ALA A 177 -3.08 13.10 -1.87
N HIS A 178 -3.66 13.12 -0.66
CA HIS A 178 -2.97 13.06 0.63
C HIS A 178 -1.81 14.09 0.74
N ILE A 179 -0.71 13.80 1.45
CA ILE A 179 0.40 14.74 1.63
C ILE A 179 1.46 14.58 0.55
N ALA A 180 1.98 13.36 0.40
CA ALA A 180 3.19 13.15 -0.39
C ALA A 180 2.93 13.26 -1.89
N ASP A 181 1.78 12.78 -2.39
CA ASP A 181 1.41 12.94 -3.80
C ASP A 181 1.15 14.41 -4.15
N ARG A 182 0.63 15.20 -3.22
CA ARG A 182 0.51 16.66 -3.44
C ARG A 182 1.87 17.35 -3.55
N PHE A 183 2.86 16.90 -2.77
CA PHE A 183 4.23 17.39 -2.89
C PHE A 183 4.85 16.97 -4.21
N LEU A 184 4.69 15.71 -4.58
CA LEU A 184 5.16 15.15 -5.84
C LEU A 184 4.56 15.93 -7.02
N GLU A 185 3.25 16.17 -7.02
CA GLU A 185 2.57 16.95 -8.06
C GLU A 185 3.09 18.39 -8.17
N ALA A 186 3.38 19.03 -7.06
CA ALA A 186 3.91 20.40 -7.05
C ALA A 186 5.30 20.46 -7.72
N VAL A 187 6.18 19.51 -7.38
CA VAL A 187 7.52 19.41 -7.98
C VAL A 187 7.44 19.03 -9.47
N TRP A 188 6.59 18.06 -9.79
CA TRP A 188 6.37 17.60 -11.15
C TRP A 188 5.86 18.73 -12.06
N ARG A 189 4.86 19.46 -11.61
CA ARG A 189 4.27 20.59 -12.34
C ARG A 189 5.31 21.67 -12.64
N GLU A 190 6.14 22.03 -11.65
CA GLU A 190 7.20 23.01 -11.83
C GLU A 190 8.25 22.52 -12.83
N ALA A 191 8.65 21.25 -12.73
CA ALA A 191 9.57 20.63 -13.67
C ALA A 191 9.06 20.71 -15.12
N LEU A 192 7.77 20.44 -15.35
CA LEU A 192 7.15 20.54 -16.67
C LEU A 192 7.16 21.98 -17.23
N TRP A 193 6.96 22.98 -16.37
CA TRP A 193 7.07 24.38 -16.79
C TRP A 193 8.49 24.77 -17.20
N LEU A 194 9.51 24.34 -16.46
CA LEU A 194 10.91 24.58 -16.80
C LEU A 194 11.28 23.99 -18.16
N VAL A 195 10.79 22.78 -18.45
CA VAL A 195 10.98 22.14 -19.77
C VAL A 195 10.24 22.91 -20.86
N LYS A 196 8.97 23.25 -20.63
CA LYS A 196 8.12 23.98 -21.58
C LYS A 196 8.72 25.33 -21.96
N ASP A 197 9.28 26.04 -20.99
CA ASP A 197 9.85 27.37 -21.19
C ASP A 197 11.30 27.33 -21.74
N GLY A 198 11.82 26.13 -21.98
CA GLY A 198 13.17 25.91 -22.52
C GLY A 198 14.30 26.28 -21.56
N VAL A 199 14.00 26.32 -20.26
CA VAL A 199 15.00 26.65 -19.21
C VAL A 199 15.92 25.46 -18.95
N ALA A 200 15.37 24.24 -18.99
CA ALA A 200 16.11 23.00 -18.74
C ALA A 200 15.52 21.81 -19.51
N THR A 201 16.34 20.82 -19.78
CA THR A 201 15.92 19.50 -20.23
C THR A 201 15.43 18.65 -19.06
N THR A 202 14.76 17.54 -19.34
CA THR A 202 14.35 16.57 -18.30
C THR A 202 15.57 16.01 -17.56
N GLU A 203 16.66 15.70 -18.27
CA GLU A 203 17.91 15.21 -17.70
C GLU A 203 18.53 16.22 -16.71
N GLU A 204 18.59 17.49 -17.08
CA GLU A 204 19.13 18.56 -16.22
C GLU A 204 18.30 18.76 -14.96
N ILE A 205 16.96 18.61 -15.04
CA ILE A 205 16.07 18.66 -13.89
C ILE A 205 16.30 17.46 -12.97
N ASP A 206 16.38 16.26 -13.52
CA ASP A 206 16.66 15.04 -12.77
C ASP A 206 18.00 15.14 -12.03
N GLU A 207 19.04 15.68 -12.68
CA GLU A 207 20.34 15.90 -12.06
C GLU A 207 20.28 16.96 -10.95
N ALA A 208 19.57 18.05 -11.15
CA ALA A 208 19.40 19.09 -10.15
C ALA A 208 18.71 18.56 -8.88
N ILE A 209 17.70 17.69 -9.05
CA ILE A 209 17.05 17.00 -7.91
C ILE A 209 17.99 15.96 -7.30
N ARG A 210 18.51 15.07 -8.10
CA ARG A 210 19.30 13.90 -7.65
C ARG A 210 20.61 14.29 -6.96
N LEU A 211 21.28 15.32 -7.45
CA LEU A 211 22.58 15.76 -6.94
C LEU A 211 22.49 16.99 -6.03
N GLY A 212 21.35 17.64 -6.00
CA GLY A 212 21.12 18.87 -5.22
C GLY A 212 20.23 18.64 -3.99
N PHE A 213 19.07 19.29 -3.99
CA PHE A 213 18.21 19.33 -2.80
C PHE A 213 17.55 17.99 -2.47
N GLY A 214 17.41 17.08 -3.42
CA GLY A 214 16.89 15.72 -3.16
C GLY A 214 17.72 14.95 -2.12
N LEU A 215 19.05 15.13 -2.12
CA LEU A 215 19.93 14.55 -1.09
C LEU A 215 19.68 15.12 0.31
N ARG A 216 19.19 16.34 0.42
CA ARG A 216 18.85 16.98 1.71
C ARG A 216 17.47 16.64 2.22
N TRP A 217 16.61 16.17 1.33
CA TRP A 217 15.25 15.74 1.68
C TRP A 217 15.21 14.28 2.17
N ALA A 218 16.26 13.52 1.93
CA ALA A 218 16.36 12.13 2.33
C ALA A 218 16.73 11.98 3.83
#